data_86beb1accd5ad6a920aaadb019bd2ba4
#
_entry.id   86beb1accd5ad6a920aaadb019bd2ba4
#
_cell.length_a   1.000
_cell.length_b   1.000
_cell.length_c   1.000
_cell.angle_alpha   90.00
_cell.angle_beta   90.00
_cell.angle_gamma   90.00
#
_symmetry.space_group_name_H-M   'P 1'
#
loop_
_entity.id
_entity.type
_entity.pdbx_description
1 polymer ?
#
loop_
_entity_poly.entity_id
_entity_poly.type
_entity_poly.pdbx_seq_one_letter_code
_entity_poly.pdbx_strand_id
1 'polypeptide(L)'
;QPQWEGLTFSQKMKNMVGDLNVCSKKGLSERFDSTIGAATVLMPFGGAYQLTPQNAMVAKLPVDGETSTCSGMAWGFNPFLMSADQYKGAQMAVIESVTKLVASGFRYEDAYLTFQEYFERLGTAPERWGKPLAALLGALDAQMGLGIASIGGKDSMSGSFEKLDVPPTLVSFATAIGKANKV
;
A
#
# COMPACT_ATOMS: atom_id res chain seq x y z
N GLN A 1 22.05 -10.55 -5.75
CA GLN A 1 22.34 -9.48 -6.74
C GLN A 1 23.85 -9.41 -6.96
N PRO A 2 24.36 -9.44 -8.20
CA PRO A 2 25.81 -9.49 -8.50
C PRO A 2 26.63 -8.39 -7.82
N GLN A 3 26.07 -7.19 -7.70
CA GLN A 3 26.73 -6.05 -7.06
C GLN A 3 27.01 -6.22 -5.55
N TRP A 4 26.52 -7.30 -4.94
CA TRP A 4 26.72 -7.59 -3.53
C TRP A 4 27.68 -8.76 -3.28
N GLU A 5 28.21 -9.35 -4.35
CA GLU A 5 29.24 -10.40 -4.24
C GLU A 5 30.51 -9.82 -3.62
N GLY A 6 31.17 -10.61 -2.78
CA GLY A 6 32.40 -10.21 -2.09
C GLY A 6 32.23 -9.26 -0.90
N LEU A 7 31.03 -8.70 -0.69
CA LEU A 7 30.77 -7.81 0.46
C LEU A 7 30.56 -8.60 1.75
N THR A 8 31.06 -8.09 2.86
CA THR A 8 30.74 -8.58 4.20
C THR A 8 29.28 -8.37 4.53
N PHE A 9 28.75 -9.08 5.52
CA PHE A 9 27.37 -8.90 5.99
C PHE A 9 27.10 -7.43 6.39
N SER A 10 28.01 -6.80 7.14
CA SER A 10 27.87 -5.40 7.56
C SER A 10 27.79 -4.45 6.36
N GLN A 11 28.61 -4.67 5.33
CA GLN A 11 28.54 -3.85 4.11
C GLN A 11 27.23 -4.07 3.34
N LYS A 12 26.75 -5.31 3.24
CA LYS A 12 25.44 -5.62 2.62
C LYS A 12 24.29 -4.93 3.36
N MET A 13 24.28 -5.02 4.69
CA MET A 13 23.28 -4.34 5.51
C MET A 13 23.31 -2.81 5.34
N LYS A 14 24.51 -2.22 5.37
CA LYS A 14 24.69 -0.78 5.18
C LYS A 14 24.20 -0.31 3.81
N ASN A 15 24.51 -1.05 2.76
CA ASN A 15 24.05 -0.75 1.41
C ASN A 15 22.52 -0.90 1.31
N MET A 16 21.94 -1.96 1.90
CA MET A 16 20.50 -2.18 1.89
C MET A 16 19.74 -1.04 2.58
N VAL A 17 20.14 -0.63 3.79
CA VAL A 17 19.43 0.44 4.50
C VAL A 17 19.66 1.82 3.88
N GLY A 18 20.70 1.98 3.07
CA GLY A 18 20.96 3.19 2.29
C GLY A 18 20.26 3.24 0.93
N ASP A 19 19.69 2.11 0.47
CA ASP A 19 18.95 2.04 -0.80
C ASP A 19 17.67 2.90 -0.72
N LEU A 20 17.40 3.65 -1.79
CA LEU A 20 16.25 4.57 -1.86
C LEU A 20 14.89 3.86 -1.69
N ASN A 21 14.79 2.56 -1.97
CA ASN A 21 13.58 1.78 -1.74
C ASN A 21 13.42 1.34 -0.27
N VAL A 22 14.48 1.40 0.52
CA VAL A 22 14.52 0.87 1.90
C VAL A 22 14.76 1.97 2.94
N CYS A 23 15.55 2.99 2.60
CA CYS A 23 15.91 4.06 3.54
C CYS A 23 14.68 4.79 4.12
N SER A 24 14.86 5.40 5.29
CA SER A 24 13.81 6.17 5.95
C SER A 24 13.28 7.30 5.06
N LYS A 25 11.95 7.43 5.00
CA LYS A 25 11.24 8.53 4.30
C LYS A 25 10.84 9.65 5.26
N LYS A 26 11.41 9.68 6.48
CA LYS A 26 11.02 10.61 7.53
C LYS A 26 11.04 12.08 7.07
N GLY A 27 12.09 12.50 6.36
CA GLY A 27 12.20 13.87 5.88
C GLY A 27 11.05 14.30 4.94
N LEU A 28 10.54 13.38 4.11
CA LEU A 28 9.37 13.64 3.26
C LEU A 28 8.08 13.69 4.09
N SER A 29 7.90 12.72 5.00
CA SER A 29 6.71 12.63 5.84
C SER A 29 6.58 13.85 6.77
N GLU A 30 7.67 14.30 7.39
CA GLU A 30 7.67 15.50 8.23
C GLU A 30 7.30 16.77 7.45
N ARG A 31 7.59 16.80 6.15
CA ARG A 31 7.31 17.95 5.31
C ARG A 31 5.89 17.99 4.76
N PHE A 32 5.31 16.82 4.43
CA PHE A 32 4.08 16.73 3.65
C PHE A 32 2.94 15.98 4.33
N ASP A 33 3.22 15.06 5.27
CA ASP A 33 2.26 14.12 5.83
C ASP A 33 2.01 14.33 7.33
N SER A 34 2.08 15.56 7.77
CA SER A 34 1.97 15.90 9.18
C SER A 34 0.51 16.11 9.64
N THR A 35 0.31 16.76 10.76
CA THR A 35 -0.93 16.91 11.51
C THR A 35 -1.93 17.94 10.95
N ILE A 36 -2.10 18.03 9.65
CA ILE A 36 -3.05 18.95 9.04
C ILE A 36 -4.48 18.56 9.49
N GLY A 37 -5.21 19.54 10.01
CA GLY A 37 -6.57 19.35 10.50
C GLY A 37 -6.69 18.84 11.93
N ALA A 38 -5.58 18.58 12.63
CA ALA A 38 -5.50 18.17 14.03
C ALA A 38 -6.34 16.94 14.43
N ALA A 39 -6.76 16.11 13.47
CA ALA A 39 -7.56 14.91 13.68
C ALA A 39 -6.73 13.61 13.69
N THR A 40 -5.42 13.70 13.48
CA THR A 40 -4.52 12.55 13.36
C THR A 40 -4.44 11.76 14.66
N VAL A 41 -4.68 10.44 14.57
CA VAL A 41 -4.54 9.47 15.66
C VAL A 41 -3.18 8.77 15.58
N LEU A 42 -2.82 8.27 14.38
CA LEU A 42 -1.48 7.74 14.12
C LEU A 42 -0.65 8.76 13.34
N MET A 43 0.44 9.18 13.94
CA MET A 43 1.45 9.99 13.27
C MET A 43 2.24 9.15 12.26
N PRO A 44 2.81 9.74 11.20
CA PRO A 44 3.63 9.01 10.23
C PRO A 44 4.80 8.24 10.84
N PHE A 45 5.34 8.75 11.92
CA PHE A 45 6.38 8.10 12.74
C PHE A 45 5.98 8.10 14.21
N GLY A 46 6.15 6.97 14.86
CA GLY A 46 5.85 6.77 16.27
C GLY A 46 7.00 6.14 17.04
N GLY A 47 6.67 5.56 18.19
CA GLY A 47 7.64 5.01 19.13
C GLY A 47 8.31 6.08 20.00
N ALA A 48 9.09 5.66 20.99
CA ALA A 48 9.75 6.55 21.95
C ALA A 48 10.65 7.61 21.30
N TYR A 49 11.25 7.29 20.16
CA TYR A 49 12.17 8.18 19.44
C TYR A 49 11.56 8.80 18.19
N GLN A 50 10.27 8.58 17.90
CA GLN A 50 9.58 9.06 16.69
C GLN A 50 10.32 8.65 15.41
N LEU A 51 10.82 7.41 15.37
CA LEU A 51 11.58 6.87 14.24
C LEU A 51 10.92 5.63 13.61
N THR A 52 9.88 5.09 14.22
CA THR A 52 9.19 3.90 13.72
C THR A 52 8.10 4.33 12.73
N PRO A 53 8.24 3.99 11.43
CA PRO A 53 7.22 4.32 10.45
C PRO A 53 5.92 3.55 10.76
N GLN A 54 4.80 4.25 10.68
CA GLN A 54 3.48 3.64 10.82
C GLN A 54 3.00 3.07 9.47
N ASN A 55 2.25 1.99 9.53
CA ASN A 55 1.79 1.27 8.35
C ASN A 55 0.34 1.61 7.94
N ALA A 56 -0.30 2.51 8.68
CA ALA A 56 -1.64 2.98 8.37
C ALA A 56 -1.78 4.47 8.71
N MET A 57 -2.69 5.13 8.04
CA MET A 57 -3.21 6.45 8.41
C MET A 57 -4.45 6.25 9.24
N VAL A 58 -4.54 6.90 10.41
CA VAL A 58 -5.75 6.92 11.22
C VAL A 58 -6.04 8.36 11.65
N ALA A 59 -7.27 8.81 11.38
CA ALA A 59 -7.74 10.14 11.74
C ALA A 59 -9.17 10.09 12.30
N LYS A 60 -9.47 10.94 13.27
CA LYS A 60 -10.85 11.15 13.76
C LYS A 60 -11.73 11.70 12.65
N LEU A 61 -13.00 11.33 12.66
CA LEU A 61 -13.97 11.91 11.72
C LEU A 61 -14.19 13.39 12.01
N PRO A 62 -14.31 14.23 10.98
CA PRO A 62 -14.64 15.64 11.15
C PRO A 62 -16.12 15.77 11.56
N VAL A 63 -16.35 16.24 12.78
CA VAL A 63 -17.69 16.48 13.33
C VAL A 63 -17.69 17.78 14.13
N ASP A 64 -18.86 18.34 14.37
CA ASP A 64 -19.01 19.42 15.34
C ASP A 64 -18.83 18.87 16.76
N GLY A 65 -17.85 19.41 17.50
CA GLY A 65 -17.46 18.93 18.82
C GLY A 65 -16.42 17.80 18.78
N GLU A 66 -16.50 16.88 19.74
CA GLU A 66 -15.52 15.81 19.90
C GLU A 66 -16.08 14.43 19.52
N THR A 67 -15.21 13.59 18.98
CA THR A 67 -15.53 12.20 18.68
C THR A 67 -14.35 11.27 18.98
N SER A 68 -14.64 10.03 19.39
CA SER A 68 -13.69 8.93 19.41
C SER A 68 -13.73 8.09 18.13
N THR A 69 -14.69 8.36 17.24
CA THR A 69 -14.80 7.62 15.97
C THR A 69 -13.71 8.09 15.02
N CYS A 70 -13.01 7.14 14.42
CA CYS A 70 -11.94 7.38 13.48
C CYS A 70 -12.09 6.50 12.23
N SER A 71 -11.50 6.93 11.15
CA SER A 71 -11.26 6.11 9.97
C SER A 71 -9.80 5.69 9.93
N GLY A 72 -9.55 4.45 9.53
CA GLY A 72 -8.22 3.94 9.25
C GLY A 72 -8.10 3.56 7.78
N MET A 73 -6.92 3.76 7.21
CA MET A 73 -6.57 3.34 5.88
C MET A 73 -5.15 2.79 5.86
N ALA A 74 -4.99 1.61 5.26
CA ALA A 74 -3.70 1.00 4.99
C ALA A 74 -3.60 0.62 3.52
N TRP A 75 -2.38 0.45 3.03
CA TRP A 75 -2.13 0.09 1.63
C TRP A 75 -1.23 -1.12 1.52
N GLY A 76 -1.33 -1.84 0.41
CA GLY A 76 -0.48 -2.96 0.06
C GLY A 76 -0.04 -2.89 -1.40
N PHE A 77 1.25 -3.10 -1.64
CA PHE A 77 1.84 -3.15 -2.96
C PHE A 77 3.29 -3.60 -2.90
N ASN A 78 3.65 -4.57 -3.72
CA ASN A 78 5.03 -4.98 -3.91
C ASN A 78 5.37 -4.95 -5.41
N PRO A 79 6.16 -3.96 -5.88
CA PRO A 79 6.46 -3.79 -7.30
C PRO A 79 7.24 -4.96 -7.91
N PHE A 80 8.09 -5.61 -7.14
CA PHE A 80 8.89 -6.75 -7.62
C PHE A 80 8.01 -7.98 -7.83
N LEU A 81 7.10 -8.24 -6.89
CA LEU A 81 6.15 -9.35 -7.00
C LEU A 81 5.15 -9.11 -8.14
N MET A 82 4.60 -7.89 -8.24
CA MET A 82 3.70 -7.51 -9.34
C MET A 82 4.35 -7.64 -10.71
N SER A 83 5.63 -7.30 -10.84
CA SER A 83 6.36 -7.45 -12.09
C SER A 83 6.63 -8.92 -12.45
N ALA A 84 6.83 -9.78 -11.45
CA ALA A 84 7.09 -11.19 -11.65
C ALA A 84 5.81 -12.01 -11.92
N ASP A 85 4.72 -11.69 -11.21
CA ASP A 85 3.44 -12.41 -11.30
C ASP A 85 2.31 -11.46 -10.87
N GLN A 86 1.52 -10.97 -11.83
CA GLN A 86 0.47 -9.99 -11.59
C GLN A 86 -0.67 -10.56 -10.73
N TYR A 87 -1.00 -11.84 -10.90
CA TYR A 87 -2.04 -12.49 -10.10
C TYR A 87 -1.62 -12.58 -8.62
N LYS A 88 -0.43 -13.14 -8.35
CA LYS A 88 0.11 -13.25 -6.99
C LYS A 88 0.40 -11.88 -6.38
N GLY A 89 0.93 -10.96 -7.17
CA GLY A 89 1.21 -9.60 -6.73
C GLY A 89 -0.04 -8.87 -6.25
N ALA A 90 -1.13 -8.95 -6.99
CA ALA A 90 -2.40 -8.34 -6.63
C ALA A 90 -3.06 -9.03 -5.41
N GLN A 91 -3.03 -10.38 -5.39
CA GLN A 91 -3.51 -11.14 -4.23
C GLN A 91 -2.79 -10.73 -2.94
N MET A 92 -1.45 -10.64 -2.99
CA MET A 92 -0.65 -10.22 -1.85
C MET A 92 -0.84 -8.74 -1.49
N ALA A 93 -1.10 -7.86 -2.46
CA ALA A 93 -1.41 -6.46 -2.18
C ALA A 93 -2.68 -6.32 -1.34
N VAL A 94 -3.73 -7.09 -1.64
CA VAL A 94 -4.96 -7.13 -0.84
C VAL A 94 -4.67 -7.63 0.57
N ILE A 95 -3.98 -8.76 0.70
CA ILE A 95 -3.64 -9.35 2.01
C ILE A 95 -2.79 -8.38 2.83
N GLU A 96 -1.80 -7.73 2.23
CA GLU A 96 -0.93 -6.76 2.91
C GLU A 96 -1.73 -5.57 3.45
N SER A 97 -2.61 -4.96 2.64
CA SER A 97 -3.41 -3.80 3.06
C SER A 97 -4.32 -4.14 4.22
N VAL A 98 -4.99 -5.29 4.18
CA VAL A 98 -5.85 -5.77 5.26
C VAL A 98 -5.05 -6.10 6.52
N THR A 99 -3.91 -6.77 6.40
CA THR A 99 -3.03 -7.11 7.54
C THR A 99 -2.54 -5.85 8.26
N LYS A 100 -2.12 -4.84 7.52
CA LYS A 100 -1.71 -3.55 8.09
C LYS A 100 -2.85 -2.83 8.81
N LEU A 101 -4.07 -2.88 8.24
CA LEU A 101 -5.24 -2.29 8.85
C LEU A 101 -5.60 -2.98 10.18
N VAL A 102 -5.57 -4.31 10.20
CA VAL A 102 -5.79 -5.12 11.42
C VAL A 102 -4.71 -4.85 12.47
N ALA A 103 -3.44 -4.79 12.06
CA ALA A 103 -2.33 -4.45 12.94
C ALA A 103 -2.45 -3.05 13.56
N SER A 104 -3.26 -2.17 12.95
CA SER A 104 -3.55 -0.83 13.45
C SER A 104 -4.83 -0.74 14.29
N GLY A 105 -5.39 -1.89 14.73
CA GLY A 105 -6.51 -1.94 15.69
C GLY A 105 -7.90 -2.02 15.06
N PHE A 106 -8.02 -2.24 13.76
CA PHE A 106 -9.29 -2.39 13.06
C PHE A 106 -9.66 -3.86 12.85
N ARG A 107 -10.94 -4.15 12.73
CA ARG A 107 -11.44 -5.47 12.39
C ARG A 107 -11.42 -5.65 10.88
N TYR A 108 -10.98 -6.80 10.39
CA TYR A 108 -10.93 -7.07 8.95
C TYR A 108 -12.34 -7.19 8.34
N GLU A 109 -13.30 -7.69 9.09
CA GLU A 109 -14.69 -7.89 8.63
C GLU A 109 -15.39 -6.54 8.33
N ASP A 110 -14.92 -5.46 8.92
CA ASP A 110 -15.44 -4.12 8.73
C ASP A 110 -14.68 -3.35 7.60
N ALA A 111 -13.73 -4.04 6.94
CA ALA A 111 -12.92 -3.42 5.91
C ALA A 111 -13.64 -3.36 4.56
N TYR A 112 -13.47 -2.24 3.89
CA TYR A 112 -13.78 -2.05 2.48
C TYR A 112 -12.50 -1.81 1.71
N LEU A 113 -12.45 -2.30 0.47
CA LEU A 113 -11.27 -2.16 -0.38
C LEU A 113 -11.52 -1.13 -1.49
N THR A 114 -10.45 -0.50 -1.93
CA THR A 114 -10.41 0.26 -3.18
C THR A 114 -9.08 0.03 -3.85
N PHE A 115 -9.08 -0.06 -5.18
CA PHE A 115 -7.88 -0.39 -5.93
C PHE A 115 -7.44 0.78 -6.81
N GLN A 116 -6.13 0.92 -6.96
CA GLN A 116 -5.51 1.84 -7.88
C GLN A 116 -4.64 1.04 -8.83
N GLU A 117 -4.96 1.08 -10.13
CA GLU A 117 -4.26 0.30 -11.14
C GLU A 117 -3.54 1.20 -12.15
N TYR A 118 -2.34 0.76 -12.55
CA TYR A 118 -1.54 1.36 -13.60
C TYR A 118 -0.89 0.30 -14.46
N PHE A 119 -1.16 0.36 -15.76
CA PHE A 119 -0.56 -0.53 -16.74
C PHE A 119 -0.10 0.26 -17.98
N GLU A 120 0.81 -0.32 -18.75
CA GLU A 120 1.22 0.21 -20.05
C GLU A 120 0.05 0.30 -21.03
N ARG A 121 0.23 1.01 -22.12
CA ARG A 121 -0.75 1.02 -23.23
C ARG A 121 -0.94 -0.40 -23.75
N LEU A 122 -2.17 -0.86 -23.75
CA LEU A 122 -2.50 -2.25 -24.07
C LEU A 122 -2.35 -2.56 -25.57
N GLY A 123 -2.70 -1.63 -26.45
CA GLY A 123 -2.62 -1.83 -27.87
C GLY A 123 -3.43 -3.06 -28.33
N THR A 124 -2.87 -3.83 -29.25
CA THR A 124 -3.49 -5.05 -29.81
C THR A 124 -2.80 -6.34 -29.35
N ALA A 125 -1.75 -6.26 -28.55
CA ALA A 125 -1.00 -7.41 -28.06
C ALA A 125 -1.75 -8.10 -26.91
N PRO A 126 -2.18 -9.38 -27.04
CA PRO A 126 -2.95 -10.06 -25.99
C PRO A 126 -2.24 -10.12 -24.65
N GLU A 127 -0.90 -10.22 -24.67
CA GLU A 127 -0.07 -10.31 -23.46
C GLU A 127 -0.19 -9.05 -22.58
N ARG A 128 -0.36 -7.87 -23.22
CA ARG A 128 -0.58 -6.61 -22.50
C ARG A 128 -1.94 -6.57 -21.81
N TRP A 129 -2.97 -7.11 -22.46
CA TRP A 129 -4.31 -7.25 -21.87
C TRP A 129 -4.37 -8.32 -20.77
N GLY A 130 -3.54 -9.35 -20.88
CA GLY A 130 -3.43 -10.41 -19.85
C GLY A 130 -2.95 -9.91 -18.50
N LYS A 131 -2.12 -8.87 -18.44
CA LYS A 131 -1.56 -8.33 -17.18
C LYS A 131 -2.63 -7.74 -16.26
N PRO A 132 -3.45 -6.75 -16.68
CA PRO A 132 -4.53 -6.23 -15.83
C PRO A 132 -5.57 -7.31 -15.50
N LEU A 133 -5.90 -8.19 -16.44
CA LEU A 133 -6.82 -9.30 -16.16
C LEU A 133 -6.28 -10.22 -15.06
N ALA A 134 -5.00 -10.61 -15.11
CA ALA A 134 -4.39 -11.44 -14.08
C ALA A 134 -4.39 -10.75 -12.71
N ALA A 135 -4.08 -9.45 -12.67
CA ALA A 135 -4.12 -8.65 -11.45
C ALA A 135 -5.53 -8.60 -10.84
N LEU A 136 -6.55 -8.33 -11.66
CA LEU A 136 -7.95 -8.31 -11.21
C LEU A 136 -8.41 -9.67 -10.69
N LEU A 137 -8.04 -10.76 -11.35
CA LEU A 137 -8.38 -12.11 -10.89
C LEU A 137 -7.70 -12.45 -9.55
N GLY A 138 -6.44 -12.06 -9.36
CA GLY A 138 -5.74 -12.22 -8.09
C GLY A 138 -6.37 -11.42 -6.96
N ALA A 139 -6.75 -10.16 -7.23
CA ALA A 139 -7.45 -9.32 -6.26
C ALA A 139 -8.86 -9.88 -5.95
N LEU A 140 -9.58 -10.40 -6.94
CA LEU A 140 -10.88 -11.04 -6.74
C LEU A 140 -10.77 -12.29 -5.86
N ASP A 141 -9.79 -13.14 -6.11
CA ASP A 141 -9.56 -14.35 -5.32
C ASP A 141 -9.29 -14.03 -3.83
N ALA A 142 -8.48 -13.00 -3.56
CA ALA A 142 -8.27 -12.53 -2.20
C ALA A 142 -9.54 -11.98 -1.55
N GLN A 143 -10.34 -11.20 -2.26
CA GLN A 143 -11.62 -10.69 -1.78
C GLN A 143 -12.59 -11.82 -1.44
N MET A 144 -12.72 -12.81 -2.31
CA MET A 144 -13.57 -13.97 -2.09
C MET A 144 -13.11 -14.79 -0.88
N GLY A 145 -11.79 -15.00 -0.74
CA GLY A 145 -11.21 -15.75 0.39
C GLY A 145 -11.39 -15.05 1.74
N LEU A 146 -11.33 -13.72 1.75
CA LEU A 146 -11.50 -12.90 2.97
C LEU A 146 -12.98 -12.57 3.26
N GLY A 147 -13.86 -12.70 2.30
CA GLY A 147 -15.27 -12.31 2.44
C GLY A 147 -15.48 -10.79 2.52
N ILE A 148 -14.57 -9.99 1.97
CA ILE A 148 -14.66 -8.53 1.92
C ILE A 148 -14.64 -8.04 0.48
N ALA A 149 -15.24 -6.87 0.23
CA ALA A 149 -15.44 -6.38 -1.12
C ALA A 149 -14.71 -5.04 -1.37
N SER A 150 -14.30 -4.85 -2.63
CA SER A 150 -13.94 -3.52 -3.12
C SER A 150 -15.20 -2.72 -3.42
N ILE A 151 -15.18 -1.44 -3.02
CA ILE A 151 -16.25 -0.48 -3.29
C ILE A 151 -16.04 0.28 -4.60
N GLY A 152 -14.89 0.13 -5.21
CA GLY A 152 -14.52 0.79 -6.45
C GLY A 152 -13.00 0.91 -6.57
N GLY A 153 -12.59 1.84 -7.41
CA GLY A 153 -11.18 2.07 -7.67
C GLY A 153 -11.00 2.99 -8.88
N LYS A 154 -9.77 3.06 -9.34
CA LYS A 154 -9.40 3.78 -10.54
C LYS A 154 -8.32 3.02 -11.28
N ASP A 155 -8.49 2.87 -12.57
CA ASP A 155 -7.52 2.24 -13.45
C ASP A 155 -7.00 3.21 -14.53
N SER A 156 -5.83 2.90 -15.03
CA SER A 156 -5.22 3.60 -16.17
C SER A 156 -4.37 2.62 -16.99
N MET A 157 -4.70 2.51 -18.27
CA MET A 157 -3.99 1.67 -19.25
C MET A 157 -3.23 2.55 -20.26
N SER A 158 -2.68 3.67 -19.80
CA SER A 158 -1.97 4.66 -20.64
C SER A 158 -0.55 4.94 -20.15
N GLY A 159 0.00 4.08 -19.32
CA GLY A 159 1.33 4.23 -18.71
C GLY A 159 2.49 3.91 -19.62
N SER A 160 2.49 4.44 -20.84
CA SER A 160 3.59 4.30 -21.81
C SER A 160 4.05 5.67 -22.31
N PHE A 161 5.36 5.90 -22.28
CA PHE A 161 5.98 7.09 -22.81
C PHE A 161 7.21 6.70 -23.64
N GLU A 162 7.17 6.93 -24.95
CA GLU A 162 8.18 6.49 -25.91
C GLU A 162 8.45 4.97 -25.81
N LYS A 163 9.63 4.58 -25.30
CA LYS A 163 10.06 3.18 -25.09
C LYS A 163 9.90 2.71 -23.65
N LEU A 164 9.38 3.57 -22.76
CA LEU A 164 9.19 3.24 -21.35
C LEU A 164 7.73 2.85 -21.12
N ASP A 165 7.55 1.70 -20.52
CA ASP A 165 6.27 1.22 -20.01
C ASP A 165 6.28 1.27 -18.49
N VAL A 166 5.20 1.72 -17.87
CA VAL A 166 5.04 1.61 -16.42
C VAL A 166 5.03 0.14 -16.02
N PRO A 167 5.72 -0.24 -14.93
CA PRO A 167 5.60 -1.59 -14.40
C PRO A 167 4.14 -1.92 -14.02
N PRO A 168 3.69 -3.18 -14.18
CA PRO A 168 2.37 -3.59 -13.75
C PRO A 168 2.11 -3.19 -12.30
N THR A 169 1.01 -2.51 -12.05
CA THR A 169 0.71 -1.95 -10.72
C THR A 169 -0.76 -2.17 -10.36
N LEU A 170 -0.99 -2.82 -9.21
CA LEU A 170 -2.26 -2.78 -8.49
C LEU A 170 -1.93 -2.52 -7.03
N VAL A 171 -2.33 -1.34 -6.55
CA VAL A 171 -2.25 -0.99 -5.13
C VAL A 171 -3.62 -1.24 -4.50
N SER A 172 -3.65 -2.00 -3.42
CA SER A 172 -4.85 -2.19 -2.61
C SER A 172 -4.83 -1.20 -1.45
N PHE A 173 -5.95 -0.53 -1.24
CA PHE A 173 -6.23 0.24 -0.02
C PHE A 173 -7.34 -0.44 0.74
N ALA A 174 -7.10 -0.72 2.03
CA ALA A 174 -8.11 -1.21 2.96
C ALA A 174 -8.49 -0.09 3.93
N THR A 175 -9.77 0.18 4.07
CA THR A 175 -10.31 1.23 4.96
C THR A 175 -11.39 0.68 5.87
N ALA A 176 -11.43 1.16 7.11
CA ALA A 176 -12.47 0.80 8.06
C ALA A 176 -12.74 1.95 9.04
N ILE A 177 -13.89 1.88 9.71
CA ILE A 177 -14.26 2.78 10.81
C ILE A 177 -13.96 2.08 12.14
N GLY A 178 -13.42 2.81 13.09
CA GLY A 178 -13.05 2.30 14.40
C GLY A 178 -13.15 3.35 15.52
N LYS A 179 -12.48 3.05 16.61
CA LYS A 179 -12.40 3.95 17.78
C LYS A 179 -10.94 4.28 18.08
N ALA A 180 -10.66 5.56 18.22
CA ALA A 180 -9.30 6.08 18.43
C ALA A 180 -8.59 5.51 19.67
N ASN A 181 -9.35 5.09 20.70
CA ASN A 181 -8.79 4.46 21.88
C ASN A 181 -8.47 2.96 21.72
N LYS A 182 -8.66 2.40 20.54
CA LYS A 182 -8.33 1.00 20.22
C LYS A 182 -7.23 0.86 19.16
N VAL A 183 -6.72 1.99 18.68
CA VAL A 183 -5.64 2.10 17.71
C VAL A 183 -4.28 2.11 18.40
#